data_084cb63aae5ffc3959d2cb1630162ac8
#
_entry.id   084cb63aae5ffc3959d2cb1630162ac8
#
_cell.length_a   1.000
_cell.length_b   1.000
_cell.length_c   1.000
_cell.angle_alpha   90.00
_cell.angle_beta   90.00
_cell.angle_gamma   90.00
#
_symmetry.space_group_name_H-M   'P 1'
#
loop_
_entity.id
_entity.type
_entity.pdbx_description
1 polymer ?
#
loop_
_entity_poly.entity_id
_entity_poly.type
_entity_poly.pdbx_seq_one_letter_code
_entity_poly.pdbx_strand_id
1 'polypeptide(L)'
;DAEGREDYGPHVDRLAAYEETGLEPGEIEQLKGEVFGLRLDKQELEQYRALGPIDRLRELKQADDEGRCVVLPFKPPRWVYMCSARFPKPAKAHYASAINVLQDMDSGCVFGDTPKEAEDALRREQEKEKEDEHETS
;
A
#
# COMPACT_ATOMS: atom_id res chain seq x y z
N ASP A 1 -52.53 -23.66 -31.17
CA ASP A 1 -51.90 -23.69 -32.45
C ASP A 1 -50.38 -23.68 -32.33
N ALA A 2 -49.71 -24.53 -33.08
CA ALA A 2 -48.27 -24.66 -32.94
C ALA A 2 -47.50 -23.37 -33.25
N GLU A 3 -48.02 -22.52 -34.07
CA GLU A 3 -47.46 -21.20 -34.40
C GLU A 3 -47.52 -20.19 -33.27
N GLY A 4 -48.58 -20.21 -32.46
CA GLY A 4 -48.75 -19.32 -31.31
C GLY A 4 -47.82 -19.66 -30.16
N ARG A 5 -47.28 -20.85 -30.07
CA ARG A 5 -46.36 -21.27 -29.02
C ARG A 5 -44.92 -20.81 -29.24
N GLU A 6 -44.51 -20.59 -30.50
CA GLU A 6 -43.17 -20.14 -30.85
C GLU A 6 -42.93 -18.68 -30.41
N ASP A 7 -43.96 -17.84 -30.39
CA ASP A 7 -43.89 -16.45 -29.97
C ASP A 7 -43.67 -16.28 -28.44
N TYR A 8 -43.91 -17.31 -27.65
CA TYR A 8 -43.81 -17.27 -26.19
C TYR A 8 -42.47 -17.75 -25.63
N GLY A 9 -41.68 -18.49 -26.39
CA GLY A 9 -40.50 -19.19 -25.90
C GLY A 9 -39.47 -18.33 -25.19
N PRO A 10 -38.69 -17.47 -25.89
CA PRO A 10 -37.58 -16.76 -25.26
C PRO A 10 -37.97 -15.70 -24.24
N HIS A 11 -39.10 -15.02 -24.46
CA HIS A 11 -39.59 -13.96 -23.58
C HIS A 11 -40.21 -14.52 -22.31
N VAL A 12 -40.97 -15.59 -22.41
CA VAL A 12 -41.60 -16.26 -21.28
C VAL A 12 -40.55 -16.91 -20.38
N ASP A 13 -39.56 -17.54 -20.95
CA ASP A 13 -38.43 -18.12 -20.18
C ASP A 13 -37.65 -17.06 -19.42
N ARG A 14 -37.40 -15.90 -20.01
CA ARG A 14 -36.77 -14.77 -19.33
C ARG A 14 -37.62 -14.22 -18.18
N LEU A 15 -38.93 -14.06 -18.40
CA LEU A 15 -39.86 -13.58 -17.38
C LEU A 15 -39.93 -14.57 -16.20
N ALA A 16 -40.06 -15.86 -16.49
CA ALA A 16 -40.05 -16.92 -15.48
C ALA A 16 -38.74 -16.91 -14.65
N ALA A 17 -37.59 -16.75 -15.28
CA ALA A 17 -36.33 -16.65 -14.62
C ALA A 17 -36.26 -15.42 -13.68
N TYR A 18 -36.80 -14.27 -14.07
CA TYR A 18 -36.89 -13.10 -13.19
C TYR A 18 -37.83 -13.32 -12.04
N GLU A 19 -39.00 -13.92 -12.27
CA GLU A 19 -39.98 -14.23 -11.22
C GLU A 19 -39.46 -15.24 -10.21
N GLU A 20 -38.66 -16.22 -10.64
CA GLU A 20 -38.04 -17.19 -9.76
C GLU A 20 -37.04 -16.57 -8.79
N THR A 21 -36.41 -15.43 -9.12
CA THR A 21 -35.51 -14.73 -8.18
C THR A 21 -36.26 -14.13 -7.00
N GLY A 22 -37.58 -13.88 -7.11
CA GLY A 22 -38.38 -13.21 -6.09
C GLY A 22 -38.03 -11.73 -5.86
N LEU A 23 -37.23 -11.14 -6.74
CA LEU A 23 -36.74 -9.78 -6.63
C LEU A 23 -37.49 -8.80 -7.52
N GLU A 24 -37.83 -7.64 -6.97
CA GLU A 24 -38.34 -6.51 -7.72
C GLU A 24 -37.20 -5.84 -8.54
N PRO A 25 -37.55 -5.13 -9.66
CA PRO A 25 -36.54 -4.45 -10.47
C PRO A 25 -35.62 -3.49 -9.68
N GLY A 26 -36.16 -2.78 -8.70
CA GLY A 26 -35.38 -1.90 -7.82
C GLY A 26 -34.38 -2.65 -6.93
N GLU A 27 -34.75 -3.82 -6.45
CA GLU A 27 -33.89 -4.71 -5.67
C GLU A 27 -32.77 -5.28 -6.52
N ILE A 28 -33.04 -5.58 -7.79
CA ILE A 28 -32.01 -6.05 -8.75
C ILE A 28 -30.96 -4.96 -8.98
N GLU A 29 -31.35 -3.71 -9.15
CA GLU A 29 -30.42 -2.59 -9.31
C GLU A 29 -29.58 -2.36 -8.05
N GLN A 30 -30.18 -2.47 -6.88
CA GLN A 30 -29.48 -2.40 -5.59
C GLN A 30 -28.44 -3.52 -5.47
N LEU A 31 -28.78 -4.77 -5.79
CA LEU A 31 -27.86 -5.89 -5.79
C LEU A 31 -26.71 -5.73 -6.77
N LYS A 32 -26.93 -5.16 -7.94
CA LYS A 32 -25.86 -4.84 -8.90
C LYS A 32 -24.87 -3.84 -8.32
N GLY A 33 -25.36 -2.81 -7.62
CA GLY A 33 -24.51 -1.84 -6.93
C GLY A 33 -23.69 -2.50 -5.82
N GLU A 34 -24.30 -3.37 -5.02
CA GLU A 34 -23.60 -4.13 -3.96
C GLU A 34 -22.53 -5.06 -4.53
N VAL A 35 -22.84 -5.78 -5.61
CA VAL A 35 -21.86 -6.64 -6.30
C VAL A 35 -20.69 -5.84 -6.85
N PHE A 36 -20.92 -4.66 -7.40
CA PHE A 36 -19.86 -3.78 -7.86
C PHE A 36 -18.96 -3.33 -6.69
N GLY A 37 -19.55 -2.90 -5.58
CA GLY A 37 -18.81 -2.56 -4.36
C GLY A 37 -17.99 -3.73 -3.82
N LEU A 38 -18.57 -4.92 -3.75
CA LEU A 38 -17.88 -6.14 -3.30
C LEU A 38 -16.72 -6.55 -4.23
N ARG A 39 -16.81 -6.28 -5.51
CA ARG A 39 -15.70 -6.51 -6.44
C ARG A 39 -14.51 -5.60 -6.17
N LEU A 40 -14.76 -4.33 -5.85
CA LEU A 40 -13.71 -3.39 -5.45
C LEU A 40 -13.06 -3.83 -4.13
N ASP A 41 -13.86 -4.18 -3.14
CA ASP A 41 -13.39 -4.69 -1.85
C ASP A 41 -12.57 -5.97 -2.01
N LYS A 42 -12.99 -6.85 -2.92
CA LYS A 42 -12.24 -8.07 -3.24
C LYS A 42 -10.85 -7.76 -3.82
N GLN A 43 -10.76 -6.79 -4.72
CA GLN A 43 -9.47 -6.39 -5.27
C GLN A 43 -8.53 -5.85 -4.19
N GLU A 44 -9.04 -5.02 -3.30
CA GLU A 44 -8.27 -4.50 -2.17
C GLU A 44 -7.84 -5.64 -1.24
N LEU A 45 -8.74 -6.55 -0.92
CA LEU A 45 -8.44 -7.72 -0.09
C LEU A 45 -7.38 -8.63 -0.70
N GLU A 46 -7.38 -8.81 -2.02
CA GLU A 46 -6.34 -9.55 -2.73
C GLU A 46 -4.96 -8.90 -2.60
N GLN A 47 -4.90 -7.56 -2.63
CA GLN A 47 -3.66 -6.83 -2.38
C GLN A 47 -3.14 -7.05 -0.95
N TYR A 48 -4.01 -6.98 0.06
CA TYR A 48 -3.63 -7.28 1.45
C TYR A 48 -3.17 -8.73 1.62
N ARG A 49 -3.84 -9.69 0.99
CA ARG A 49 -3.44 -11.10 1.02
C ARG A 49 -2.08 -11.35 0.37
N ALA A 50 -1.74 -10.57 -0.66
CA ALA A 50 -0.44 -10.65 -1.32
C ALA A 50 0.72 -10.20 -0.41
N LEU A 51 0.45 -9.39 0.61
CA LEU A 51 1.47 -8.97 1.59
C LEU A 51 1.87 -10.08 2.57
N GLY A 52 1.05 -11.12 2.69
CA GLY A 52 1.33 -12.28 3.54
C GLY A 52 0.16 -12.69 4.43
N PRO A 53 0.39 -13.68 5.31
CA PRO A 53 -0.63 -14.15 6.25
C PRO A 53 -1.07 -13.04 7.21
N ILE A 54 -2.36 -13.01 7.54
CA ILE A 54 -2.92 -11.96 8.39
C ILE A 54 -2.29 -11.91 9.79
N ASP A 55 -1.90 -13.03 10.33
CA ASP A 55 -1.26 -13.08 11.64
C ASP A 55 0.10 -12.38 11.62
N ARG A 56 0.86 -12.55 10.54
CA ARG A 56 2.12 -11.85 10.35
C ARG A 56 1.93 -10.34 10.19
N LEU A 57 0.89 -9.94 9.47
CA LEU A 57 0.56 -8.51 9.33
C LEU A 57 0.15 -7.87 10.65
N ARG A 58 -0.57 -8.60 11.51
CA ARG A 58 -0.92 -8.15 12.85
C ARG A 58 0.32 -7.99 13.74
N GLU A 59 1.23 -8.96 13.72
CA GLU A 59 2.49 -8.87 14.47
C GLU A 59 3.32 -7.65 14.05
N LEU A 60 3.43 -7.43 12.73
CA LEU A 60 4.16 -6.28 12.19
C LEU A 60 3.50 -4.95 12.57
N LYS A 61 2.16 -4.88 12.46
CA LYS A 61 1.44 -3.69 12.89
C LYS A 61 1.61 -3.40 14.38
N GLN A 62 1.48 -4.43 15.20
CA GLN A 62 1.69 -4.29 16.64
C GLN A 62 3.12 -3.84 16.96
N ALA A 63 4.12 -4.41 16.29
CA ALA A 63 5.51 -4.02 16.48
C ALA A 63 5.77 -2.58 16.04
N ASP A 64 5.08 -2.12 15.00
CA ASP A 64 5.15 -0.73 14.52
C ASP A 64 4.49 0.24 15.51
N ASP A 65 3.27 -0.07 15.97
CA ASP A 65 2.54 0.71 16.97
C ASP A 65 3.33 0.83 18.31
N GLU A 66 4.11 -0.18 18.68
CA GLU A 66 4.99 -0.22 19.85
C GLU A 66 6.37 0.43 19.59
N GLY A 67 6.64 0.93 18.39
CA GLY A 67 7.94 1.51 18.02
C GLY A 67 9.08 0.51 17.93
N ARG A 68 8.77 -0.78 17.76
CA ARG A 68 9.77 -1.85 17.64
C ARG A 68 10.16 -2.17 16.18
N CYS A 69 9.47 -1.55 15.21
CA CYS A 69 9.79 -1.69 13.80
C CYS A 69 10.60 -0.50 13.31
N VAL A 70 11.65 -0.80 12.57
CA VAL A 70 12.43 0.21 11.85
C VAL A 70 12.62 -0.26 10.41
N VAL A 71 12.29 0.59 9.47
CA VAL A 71 12.52 0.33 8.05
C VAL A 71 13.92 0.85 7.68
N LEU A 72 14.78 -0.05 7.29
CA LEU A 72 16.11 0.33 6.81
C LEU A 72 16.01 0.91 5.40
N PRO A 73 16.78 1.95 5.09
CA PRO A 73 16.78 2.57 3.76
C PRO A 73 17.32 1.64 2.66
N PHE A 74 18.05 0.61 3.05
CA PHE A 74 18.61 -0.41 2.16
C PHE A 74 18.93 -1.70 2.92
N LYS A 75 19.11 -2.80 2.19
CA LYS A 75 19.46 -4.09 2.77
C LYS A 75 20.99 -4.25 2.83
N PRO A 76 21.59 -4.35 4.04
CA PRO A 76 23.01 -4.67 4.15
C PRO A 76 23.29 -6.17 3.82
N PRO A 77 24.54 -6.55 3.42
CA PRO A 77 25.69 -5.68 3.23
C PRO A 77 25.63 -4.91 1.90
N ARG A 78 26.00 -3.63 1.92
CA ARG A 78 25.95 -2.77 0.71
C ARG A 78 26.89 -1.57 0.80
N TRP A 79 27.40 -1.13 -0.35
CA TRP A 79 28.03 0.16 -0.52
C TRP A 79 27.01 1.21 -0.88
N VAL A 80 26.98 2.31 -0.17
CA VAL A 80 26.09 3.47 -0.44
C VAL A 80 26.85 4.76 -0.22
N TYR A 81 26.29 5.86 -0.69
CA TYR A 81 26.76 7.19 -0.31
C TYR A 81 25.95 7.68 0.89
N MET A 82 26.64 8.27 1.85
CA MET A 82 26.04 8.82 3.06
C MET A 82 26.47 10.27 3.27
N CYS A 83 25.62 11.07 3.85
CA CYS A 83 25.92 12.41 4.34
C CYS A 83 25.00 12.77 5.51
N SER A 84 25.32 13.86 6.19
CA SER A 84 24.53 14.38 7.29
C SER A 84 24.62 15.90 7.34
N ALA A 85 23.79 16.54 8.16
CA ALA A 85 23.88 18.00 8.36
C ALA A 85 25.27 18.44 8.83
N ARG A 86 25.94 17.61 9.62
CA ARG A 86 27.32 17.87 10.10
C ARG A 86 28.37 17.64 9.01
N PHE A 87 28.13 16.66 8.12
CA PHE A 87 29.02 16.30 7.01
C PHE A 87 28.19 16.25 5.72
N PRO A 88 27.89 17.40 5.12
CA PRO A 88 26.96 17.49 4.00
C PRO A 88 27.52 16.94 2.68
N LYS A 89 28.82 16.74 2.59
CA LYS A 89 29.46 16.19 1.40
C LYS A 89 29.32 14.66 1.40
N PRO A 90 28.70 14.06 0.38
CA PRO A 90 28.52 12.62 0.33
C PRO A 90 29.85 11.85 0.32
N ALA A 91 29.93 10.83 1.15
CA ALA A 91 31.03 9.90 1.21
C ALA A 91 30.53 8.47 0.97
N LYS A 92 31.31 7.69 0.21
CA LYS A 92 31.01 6.28 -0.03
C LYS A 92 31.36 5.45 1.19
N ALA A 93 30.41 4.69 1.71
CA ALA A 93 30.59 3.85 2.89
C ALA A 93 30.05 2.45 2.66
N HIS A 94 30.68 1.46 3.29
CA HIS A 94 30.19 0.09 3.30
C HIS A 94 29.50 -0.23 4.61
N TYR A 95 28.25 -0.64 4.54
CA TYR A 95 27.46 -1.09 5.68
C TYR A 95 27.38 -2.61 5.69
N ALA A 96 28.05 -3.25 6.63
CA ALA A 96 28.12 -4.70 6.72
C ALA A 96 26.88 -5.31 7.42
N SER A 97 26.22 -4.57 8.30
CA SER A 97 25.10 -5.05 9.09
C SER A 97 24.02 -3.99 9.30
N ALA A 98 22.82 -4.44 9.71
CA ALA A 98 21.72 -3.56 10.07
C ALA A 98 22.07 -2.62 11.23
N ILE A 99 22.86 -3.07 12.19
CA ILE A 99 23.27 -2.26 13.36
C ILE A 99 24.04 -1.01 12.93
N ASN A 100 24.95 -1.16 11.98
CA ASN A 100 25.73 -0.03 11.47
C ASN A 100 24.85 1.01 10.77
N VAL A 101 23.83 0.56 10.01
CA VAL A 101 22.87 1.44 9.38
C VAL A 101 22.05 2.20 10.42
N LEU A 102 21.55 1.50 11.44
CA LEU A 102 20.77 2.10 12.53
C LEU A 102 21.56 3.15 13.31
N GLN A 103 22.82 2.88 13.62
CA GLN A 103 23.69 3.82 14.33
C GLN A 103 23.88 5.12 13.56
N ASP A 104 24.10 5.04 12.25
CA ASP A 104 24.26 6.21 11.41
C ASP A 104 22.94 6.93 11.16
N MET A 105 21.80 6.21 11.07
CA MET A 105 20.47 6.82 11.04
C MET A 105 20.21 7.63 12.31
N ASP A 106 20.50 7.10 13.48
CA ASP A 106 20.34 7.80 14.76
C ASP A 106 21.24 9.05 14.85
N SER A 107 22.36 9.04 14.16
CA SER A 107 23.27 10.19 14.06
C SER A 107 22.84 11.23 13.01
N GLY A 108 21.69 11.03 12.37
CA GLY A 108 21.15 11.94 11.37
C GLY A 108 21.75 11.77 9.97
N CYS A 109 22.34 10.62 9.69
CA CYS A 109 22.83 10.30 8.36
C CYS A 109 21.68 9.92 7.42
N VAL A 110 21.80 10.35 6.19
CA VAL A 110 20.93 9.97 5.07
C VAL A 110 21.78 9.23 4.01
N PHE A 111 21.10 8.49 3.14
CA PHE A 111 21.74 7.55 2.23
C PHE A 111 21.21 7.69 0.81
N GLY A 112 22.03 7.31 -0.16
CA GLY A 112 21.66 7.23 -1.56
C GLY A 112 22.59 6.27 -2.32
N ASP A 113 22.13 5.79 -3.46
CA ASP A 113 22.96 4.95 -4.35
C ASP A 113 23.98 5.77 -5.13
N THR A 114 23.73 7.06 -5.26
CA THR A 114 24.62 8.05 -5.87
C THR A 114 24.86 9.22 -4.92
N PRO A 115 25.95 9.99 -5.11
CA PRO A 115 26.19 11.19 -4.32
C PRO A 115 25.03 12.18 -4.37
N LYS A 116 24.43 12.35 -5.54
CA LYS A 116 23.29 13.26 -5.74
C LYS A 116 22.05 12.81 -4.97
N GLU A 117 21.74 11.52 -4.95
CA GLU A 117 20.62 10.99 -4.17
C GLU A 117 20.79 11.20 -2.67
N ALA A 118 22.02 11.03 -2.16
CA ALA A 118 22.32 11.32 -0.76
C ALA A 118 22.17 12.82 -0.44
N GLU A 119 22.62 13.71 -1.31
CA GLU A 119 22.43 15.16 -1.16
C GLU A 119 20.94 15.55 -1.21
N ASP A 120 20.18 14.97 -2.13
CA ASP A 120 18.74 15.20 -2.25
C ASP A 120 17.97 14.67 -1.03
N ALA A 121 18.40 13.55 -0.45
CA ALA A 121 17.83 13.00 0.78
C ALA A 121 18.10 13.94 1.97
N LEU A 122 19.31 14.46 2.09
CA LEU A 122 19.66 15.42 3.14
C LEU A 122 18.84 16.70 3.05
N ARG A 123 18.65 17.22 1.86
CA ARG A 123 17.83 18.41 1.62
C ARG A 123 16.39 18.20 2.05
N ARG A 124 15.79 17.06 1.71
CA ARG A 124 14.41 16.70 2.12
C ARG A 124 14.25 16.61 3.63
N GLU A 125 15.23 16.05 4.33
CA GLU A 125 15.19 16.01 5.80
C GLU A 125 15.25 17.41 6.41
N GLN A 126 16.12 18.27 5.91
CA GLN A 126 16.23 19.66 6.37
C GLN A 126 14.97 20.49 6.08
N GLU A 127 14.28 20.20 4.98
CA GLU A 127 12.99 20.85 4.65
C GLU A 127 11.90 20.42 5.61
N LYS A 128 11.82 19.14 5.96
CA LYS A 128 10.87 18.61 6.96
C LYS A 128 11.10 19.21 8.35
N GLU A 129 12.34 19.26 8.80
CA GLU A 129 12.69 19.86 10.10
C GLU A 129 12.23 21.32 10.18
N LYS A 130 12.36 22.11 9.12
CA LYS A 130 11.89 23.49 9.06
C LYS A 130 10.37 23.61 9.06
N GLU A 131 9.67 22.70 8.41
CA GLU A 131 8.20 22.65 8.42
C GLU A 131 7.68 22.32 9.82
N ASP A 132 8.25 21.33 10.49
CA ASP A 132 7.89 20.92 11.84
C ASP A 132 8.17 22.04 12.87
N GLU A 133 9.27 22.76 12.76
CA GLU A 133 9.58 23.94 13.60
C GLU A 133 8.58 25.07 13.39
N HIS A 134 8.04 25.23 12.19
CA HIS A 134 7.07 26.28 11.86
C HIS A 134 5.66 25.94 12.36
N GLU A 135 5.28 24.66 12.44
CA GLU A 135 4.01 24.23 13.01
C GLU A 135 3.97 24.30 14.55
N THR A 136 5.11 24.17 15.22
CA THR A 136 5.22 24.24 16.69
C THR A 136 5.37 25.64 17.24
N SER A 137 5.57 26.61 16.39
CA SER A 137 5.63 28.02 16.76
C SER A 137 4.38 28.78 16.33
#